data_c6165127e9cfa7cef5e063d00a3bd70b
#
_entry.id   c6165127e9cfa7cef5e063d00a3bd70b
#
_cell.length_a   1.000
_cell.length_b   1.000
_cell.length_c   1.000
_cell.angle_alpha   90.00
_cell.angle_beta   90.00
_cell.angle_gamma   90.00
#
_symmetry.space_group_name_H-M   'P 1'
#
loop_
_entity.id
_entity.type
_entity.pdbx_description
1 polymer ?
#
loop_
_entity_poly.entity_id
_entity_poly.type
_entity_poly.pdbx_seq_one_letter_code
_entity_poly.pdbx_strand_id
1 'polypeptide(L)'
;MSQHELDCFLYLEELPGIEDIKEQYPLPLYKTQLAAARLNIRHPEVNGFPWVMTTDFVYRRNGRWHAVQVKTSSELEEPRVQEKFSIEKACWEDSGIRWRVMTEKELSAAHSYNVLWLRSGAGLETLIPDPAEREAVMQGFLELYQDGTIDFHILLEEVDKVQEYVPGTAMQIFKALVMRGQIALDLSRPLNLSDPRQLPYLSV
;
A
#
# COMPACT_ATOMS: atom_id res chain seq x y z
N MET A 1 1.95 -1.32 -14.21
CA MET A 1 1.18 -0.82 -13.07
C MET A 1 1.22 0.71 -13.08
N SER A 2 0.08 1.38 -13.05
CA SER A 2 -0.02 2.85 -12.91
C SER A 2 0.29 3.27 -11.46
N GLN A 3 0.44 4.59 -11.22
CA GLN A 3 0.64 5.10 -9.86
C GLN A 3 -0.54 4.74 -8.94
N HIS A 4 -1.78 4.90 -9.41
CA HIS A 4 -2.96 4.56 -8.61
C HIS A 4 -3.09 3.05 -8.31
N GLU A 5 -2.66 2.18 -9.23
CA GLU A 5 -2.57 0.75 -8.96
C GLU A 5 -1.51 0.46 -7.89
N LEU A 6 -0.34 1.13 -7.94
CA LEU A 6 0.67 1.01 -6.89
C LEU A 6 0.13 1.48 -5.53
N ASP A 7 -0.57 2.61 -5.49
CA ASP A 7 -1.18 3.13 -4.27
C ASP A 7 -2.21 2.13 -3.70
N CYS A 8 -3.01 1.51 -4.57
CA CYS A 8 -3.96 0.48 -4.17
C CYS A 8 -3.25 -0.78 -3.64
N PHE A 9 -2.21 -1.24 -4.32
CA PHE A 9 -1.43 -2.40 -3.89
C PHE A 9 -0.85 -2.20 -2.48
N LEU A 10 -0.17 -1.07 -2.24
CA LEU A 10 0.40 -0.73 -0.94
C LEU A 10 -0.67 -0.62 0.15
N TYR A 11 -1.81 -0.02 -0.18
CA TYR A 11 -2.96 0.03 0.73
C TYR A 11 -3.49 -1.37 1.08
N LEU A 12 -3.61 -2.26 0.08
CA LEU A 12 -4.10 -3.62 0.31
C LEU A 12 -3.14 -4.45 1.17
N GLU A 13 -1.82 -4.33 0.94
CA GLU A 13 -0.80 -5.06 1.72
C GLU A 13 -0.86 -4.73 3.23
N GLU A 14 -1.25 -3.50 3.58
CA GLU A 14 -1.33 -3.05 4.97
C GLU A 14 -2.66 -3.37 5.66
N LEU A 15 -3.64 -3.91 4.93
CA LEU A 15 -4.92 -4.27 5.53
C LEU A 15 -4.76 -5.41 6.54
N PRO A 16 -5.27 -5.27 7.77
CA PRO A 16 -5.25 -6.36 8.74
C PRO A 16 -5.97 -7.59 8.19
N GLY A 17 -5.33 -8.76 8.31
CA GLY A 17 -5.89 -10.03 7.88
C GLY A 17 -5.82 -10.29 6.39
N ILE A 18 -4.96 -9.56 5.66
CA ILE A 18 -4.64 -9.86 4.26
C ILE A 18 -3.86 -11.18 4.17
N GLU A 19 -4.21 -12.02 3.20
CA GLU A 19 -3.64 -13.38 3.05
C GLU A 19 -3.04 -13.59 1.66
N ASP A 20 -3.62 -13.00 0.62
CA ASP A 20 -3.19 -13.14 -0.77
C ASP A 20 -3.64 -11.92 -1.59
N ILE A 21 -2.83 -11.49 -2.53
CA ILE A 21 -3.13 -10.42 -3.50
C ILE A 21 -2.72 -10.90 -4.89
N LYS A 22 -3.63 -10.85 -5.84
CA LYS A 22 -3.41 -11.18 -7.25
C LYS A 22 -3.67 -9.95 -8.08
N GLU A 23 -2.70 -9.62 -8.95
CA GLU A 23 -2.77 -8.49 -9.85
C GLU A 23 -3.28 -8.90 -11.23
N GLN A 24 -3.96 -7.98 -11.92
CA GLN A 24 -4.44 -8.13 -13.28
C GLN A 24 -5.13 -9.48 -13.53
N TYR A 25 -6.03 -9.83 -12.62
CA TYR A 25 -6.71 -11.13 -12.63
C TYR A 25 -7.64 -11.28 -13.84
N PRO A 26 -7.41 -12.24 -14.75
CA PRO A 26 -8.21 -12.40 -15.95
C PRO A 26 -9.59 -13.00 -15.64
N LEU A 27 -10.64 -12.37 -16.14
CA LEU A 27 -11.99 -12.89 -16.04
C LEU A 27 -12.25 -13.92 -17.17
N PRO A 28 -12.92 -15.05 -16.88
CA PRO A 28 -13.29 -16.01 -17.92
C PRO A 28 -14.14 -15.34 -19.00
N LEU A 29 -13.67 -15.39 -20.25
CA LEU A 29 -14.28 -14.69 -21.38
C LEU A 29 -15.77 -15.02 -21.54
N TYR A 30 -16.16 -16.29 -21.39
CA TYR A 30 -17.55 -16.71 -21.50
C TYR A 30 -18.46 -16.05 -20.44
N LYS A 31 -17.94 -15.82 -19.22
CA LYS A 31 -18.69 -15.15 -18.14
C LYS A 31 -18.90 -13.66 -18.46
N THR A 32 -17.86 -12.97 -18.94
CA THR A 32 -17.96 -11.56 -19.30
C THR A 32 -18.87 -11.34 -20.51
N GLN A 33 -18.84 -12.24 -21.50
CA GLN A 33 -19.76 -12.20 -22.63
C GLN A 33 -21.23 -12.46 -22.21
N LEU A 34 -21.47 -13.42 -21.33
CA LEU A 34 -22.80 -13.68 -20.79
C LEU A 34 -23.34 -12.50 -19.97
N ALA A 35 -22.50 -11.90 -19.12
CA ALA A 35 -22.86 -10.71 -18.36
C ALA A 35 -23.18 -9.53 -19.28
N ALA A 36 -22.37 -9.29 -20.32
CA ALA A 36 -22.58 -8.24 -21.29
C ALA A 36 -23.92 -8.42 -22.03
N ALA A 37 -24.21 -9.64 -22.49
CA ALA A 37 -25.49 -9.95 -23.15
C ALA A 37 -26.69 -9.72 -22.20
N ARG A 38 -26.61 -10.19 -20.96
CA ARG A 38 -27.66 -9.99 -19.93
C ARG A 38 -27.93 -8.53 -19.63
N LEU A 39 -26.87 -7.70 -19.61
CA LEU A 39 -26.97 -6.27 -19.35
C LEU A 39 -27.29 -5.44 -20.61
N ASN A 40 -27.39 -6.08 -21.78
CA ASN A 40 -27.52 -5.42 -23.09
C ASN A 40 -26.40 -4.39 -23.35
N ILE A 41 -25.15 -4.75 -22.98
CA ILE A 41 -23.94 -3.95 -23.16
C ILE A 41 -23.05 -4.64 -24.19
N ARG A 42 -22.46 -3.86 -25.09
CA ARG A 42 -21.47 -4.40 -26.04
C ARG A 42 -20.21 -4.84 -25.30
N HIS A 43 -19.87 -6.15 -25.43
CA HIS A 43 -18.64 -6.66 -24.86
C HIS A 43 -17.41 -5.93 -25.42
N PRO A 44 -16.35 -5.66 -24.60
CA PRO A 44 -15.10 -5.11 -25.11
C PRO A 44 -14.46 -5.99 -26.17
N GLU A 45 -14.00 -5.38 -27.26
CA GLU A 45 -13.33 -6.08 -28.35
C GLU A 45 -12.15 -5.28 -28.89
N VAL A 46 -11.17 -5.95 -29.47
CA VAL A 46 -10.04 -5.35 -30.18
C VAL A 46 -9.92 -6.06 -31.53
N ASN A 47 -9.94 -5.28 -32.62
CA ASN A 47 -9.88 -5.80 -34.00
C ASN A 47 -10.95 -6.86 -34.30
N GLY A 48 -12.16 -6.71 -33.75
CA GLY A 48 -13.27 -7.64 -33.94
C GLY A 48 -13.21 -8.93 -33.08
N PHE A 49 -12.19 -9.06 -32.22
CA PHE A 49 -12.07 -10.18 -31.30
C PHE A 49 -12.43 -9.74 -29.88
N PRO A 50 -13.22 -10.56 -29.15
CA PRO A 50 -13.55 -10.25 -27.76
C PRO A 50 -12.29 -10.11 -26.90
N TRP A 51 -12.22 -9.04 -26.12
CA TRP A 51 -11.09 -8.77 -25.23
C TRP A 51 -11.28 -9.47 -23.88
N VAL A 52 -10.23 -10.14 -23.38
CA VAL A 52 -10.25 -10.70 -22.01
C VAL A 52 -10.17 -9.54 -21.03
N MET A 53 -11.23 -9.34 -20.26
CA MET A 53 -11.26 -8.33 -19.20
C MET A 53 -10.45 -8.80 -18.01
N THR A 54 -9.75 -7.87 -17.35
CA THR A 54 -8.99 -8.13 -16.12
C THR A 54 -9.51 -7.24 -14.99
N THR A 55 -9.44 -7.76 -13.77
CA THR A 55 -9.62 -6.99 -12.54
C THR A 55 -8.24 -6.62 -12.01
N ASP A 56 -8.03 -5.36 -11.64
CA ASP A 56 -6.70 -4.89 -11.23
C ASP A 56 -6.18 -5.67 -10.03
N PHE A 57 -7.02 -5.88 -9.00
CA PHE A 57 -6.65 -6.68 -7.83
C PHE A 57 -7.78 -7.61 -7.39
N VAL A 58 -7.39 -8.86 -7.11
CA VAL A 58 -8.24 -9.82 -6.40
C VAL A 58 -7.49 -10.25 -5.15
N TYR A 59 -8.06 -10.01 -3.98
CA TYR A 59 -7.37 -10.27 -2.73
C TYR A 59 -8.22 -11.10 -1.75
N ARG A 60 -7.54 -11.86 -0.90
CA ARG A 60 -8.15 -12.64 0.16
C ARG A 60 -7.87 -11.98 1.50
N ARG A 61 -8.95 -11.74 2.26
CA ARG A 61 -8.88 -11.11 3.58
C ARG A 61 -9.82 -11.84 4.54
N ASN A 62 -9.29 -12.29 5.68
CA ASN A 62 -10.07 -13.05 6.68
C ASN A 62 -10.87 -14.20 6.03
N GLY A 63 -10.21 -14.98 5.16
CA GLY A 63 -10.79 -16.12 4.46
C GLY A 63 -11.74 -15.78 3.30
N ARG A 64 -12.01 -14.50 3.00
CA ARG A 64 -12.95 -14.08 1.95
C ARG A 64 -12.23 -13.40 0.80
N TRP A 65 -12.66 -13.72 -0.42
CA TRP A 65 -12.19 -13.07 -1.64
C TRP A 65 -12.92 -11.75 -1.89
N HIS A 66 -12.19 -10.78 -2.40
CA HIS A 66 -12.67 -9.45 -2.80
C HIS A 66 -12.02 -9.10 -4.13
N ALA A 67 -12.72 -8.31 -4.94
CA ALA A 67 -12.23 -7.82 -6.23
C ALA A 67 -12.26 -6.28 -6.23
N VAL A 68 -11.18 -5.66 -6.72
CA VAL A 68 -11.02 -4.20 -6.79
C VAL A 68 -10.53 -3.79 -8.15
N GLN A 69 -11.21 -2.81 -8.72
CA GLN A 69 -10.77 -2.07 -9.90
C GLN A 69 -10.29 -0.69 -9.46
N VAL A 70 -9.24 -0.17 -10.08
CA VAL A 70 -8.66 1.13 -9.77
C VAL A 70 -8.91 2.09 -10.93
N LYS A 71 -9.48 3.25 -10.65
CA LYS A 71 -9.71 4.31 -11.63
C LYS A 71 -9.69 5.67 -10.97
N THR A 72 -9.33 6.71 -11.72
CA THR A 72 -9.53 8.08 -11.26
C THR A 72 -11.03 8.40 -11.19
N SER A 73 -11.42 9.28 -10.27
CA SER A 73 -12.82 9.69 -10.16
C SER A 73 -13.35 10.35 -11.44
N SER A 74 -12.50 11.01 -12.21
CA SER A 74 -12.87 11.59 -13.50
C SER A 74 -13.16 10.55 -14.58
N GLU A 75 -12.40 9.43 -14.63
CA GLU A 75 -12.66 8.34 -15.58
C GLU A 75 -13.96 7.60 -15.30
N LEU A 76 -14.45 7.65 -14.04
CA LEU A 76 -15.74 7.03 -13.67
C LEU A 76 -16.95 7.71 -14.34
N GLU A 77 -16.80 8.93 -14.83
CA GLU A 77 -17.86 9.64 -15.54
C GLU A 77 -17.99 9.18 -17.00
N GLU A 78 -17.02 8.45 -17.52
CA GLU A 78 -17.03 7.95 -18.90
C GLU A 78 -18.06 6.80 -19.07
N PRO A 79 -19.06 6.95 -19.98
CA PRO A 79 -20.09 5.91 -20.15
C PRO A 79 -19.51 4.53 -20.47
N ARG A 80 -18.45 4.48 -21.27
CA ARG A 80 -17.83 3.20 -21.65
C ARG A 80 -17.07 2.52 -20.50
N VAL A 81 -16.53 3.29 -19.57
CA VAL A 81 -15.92 2.77 -18.34
C VAL A 81 -17.01 2.17 -17.45
N GLN A 82 -18.13 2.86 -17.27
CA GLN A 82 -19.26 2.37 -16.49
C GLN A 82 -19.87 1.09 -17.06
N GLU A 83 -19.98 0.99 -18.39
CA GLU A 83 -20.41 -0.24 -19.07
C GLU A 83 -19.49 -1.42 -18.77
N LYS A 84 -18.17 -1.23 -18.91
CA LYS A 84 -17.19 -2.28 -18.60
C LYS A 84 -17.25 -2.71 -17.14
N PHE A 85 -17.36 -1.75 -16.23
CA PHE A 85 -17.50 -2.03 -14.79
C PHE A 85 -18.78 -2.77 -14.45
N SER A 86 -19.87 -2.48 -15.15
CA SER A 86 -21.13 -3.22 -14.98
C SER A 86 -20.98 -4.69 -15.35
N ILE A 87 -20.26 -5.00 -16.44
CA ILE A 87 -19.96 -6.36 -16.85
C ILE A 87 -19.08 -7.06 -15.81
N GLU A 88 -18.01 -6.40 -15.39
CA GLU A 88 -17.04 -6.93 -14.43
C GLU A 88 -17.70 -7.21 -13.07
N LYS A 89 -18.45 -6.23 -12.56
CA LYS A 89 -19.21 -6.34 -11.31
C LYS A 89 -20.17 -7.53 -11.35
N ALA A 90 -20.94 -7.66 -12.43
CA ALA A 90 -21.86 -8.78 -12.58
C ALA A 90 -21.15 -10.15 -12.56
N CYS A 91 -19.97 -10.27 -13.18
CA CYS A 91 -19.18 -11.50 -13.15
C CYS A 91 -18.72 -11.88 -11.72
N TRP A 92 -18.32 -10.90 -10.92
CA TRP A 92 -17.88 -11.13 -9.55
C TRP A 92 -19.05 -11.44 -8.62
N GLU A 93 -20.15 -10.70 -8.73
CA GLU A 93 -21.39 -10.93 -7.96
C GLU A 93 -21.97 -12.32 -8.23
N ASP A 94 -22.00 -12.77 -9.48
CA ASP A 94 -22.42 -14.13 -9.84
C ASP A 94 -21.51 -15.23 -9.22
N SER A 95 -20.28 -14.86 -8.84
CA SER A 95 -19.34 -15.72 -8.13
C SER A 95 -19.39 -15.56 -6.60
N GLY A 96 -20.30 -14.73 -6.07
CA GLY A 96 -20.43 -14.42 -4.64
C GLY A 96 -19.28 -13.59 -4.08
N ILE A 97 -18.51 -12.93 -4.95
CA ILE A 97 -17.34 -12.10 -4.58
C ILE A 97 -17.74 -10.63 -4.64
N ARG A 98 -17.44 -9.90 -3.54
CA ARG A 98 -17.67 -8.47 -3.50
C ARG A 98 -16.68 -7.74 -4.41
N TRP A 99 -17.23 -6.97 -5.34
CA TRP A 99 -16.46 -6.10 -6.23
C TRP A 99 -16.66 -4.62 -5.86
N ARG A 100 -15.62 -3.81 -6.00
CA ARG A 100 -15.67 -2.36 -5.81
C ARG A 100 -14.67 -1.65 -6.71
N VAL A 101 -14.85 -0.35 -6.89
CA VAL A 101 -13.84 0.56 -7.45
C VAL A 101 -13.17 1.31 -6.31
N MET A 102 -11.89 1.55 -6.43
CA MET A 102 -11.13 2.49 -5.60
C MET A 102 -10.57 3.60 -6.46
N THR A 103 -10.57 4.81 -5.93
CA THR A 103 -10.12 6.02 -6.63
C THR A 103 -9.07 6.74 -5.80
N GLU A 104 -8.52 7.83 -6.32
CA GLU A 104 -7.61 8.73 -5.60
C GLU A 104 -8.23 9.33 -4.32
N LYS A 105 -9.55 9.18 -4.12
CA LYS A 105 -10.24 9.67 -2.92
C LYS A 105 -10.05 8.74 -1.71
N GLU A 106 -9.88 7.44 -1.98
CA GLU A 106 -9.60 6.43 -0.96
C GLU A 106 -8.10 6.13 -0.85
N LEU A 107 -7.34 6.41 -1.92
CA LEU A 107 -5.92 6.10 -2.02
C LEU A 107 -5.09 7.38 -1.84
N SER A 108 -4.23 7.42 -0.85
CA SER A 108 -3.36 8.57 -0.59
C SER A 108 -2.00 8.38 -1.26
N ALA A 109 -1.65 9.25 -2.21
CA ALA A 109 -0.31 9.26 -2.81
C ALA A 109 0.79 9.55 -1.75
N ALA A 110 0.48 10.38 -0.74
CA ALA A 110 1.40 10.63 0.37
C ALA A 110 1.66 9.35 1.18
N HIS A 111 0.62 8.56 1.43
CA HIS A 111 0.74 7.28 2.12
C HIS A 111 1.68 6.33 1.37
N SER A 112 1.46 6.13 0.08
CA SER A 112 2.29 5.26 -0.75
C SER A 112 3.75 5.72 -0.79
N TYR A 113 3.98 7.03 -0.95
CA TYR A 113 5.32 7.60 -0.90
C TYR A 113 6.01 7.32 0.44
N ASN A 114 5.31 7.53 1.55
CA ASN A 114 5.85 7.31 2.89
C ASN A 114 6.15 5.83 3.15
N VAL A 115 5.26 4.92 2.73
CA VAL A 115 5.48 3.47 2.85
C VAL A 115 6.70 3.02 2.04
N LEU A 116 6.81 3.47 0.79
CA LEU A 116 7.99 3.17 -0.04
C LEU A 116 9.28 3.74 0.56
N TRP A 117 9.22 4.95 1.12
CA TRP A 117 10.36 5.53 1.82
C TRP A 117 10.74 4.72 3.06
N LEU A 118 9.77 4.29 3.88
CA LEU A 118 10.04 3.45 5.05
C LEU A 118 10.69 2.12 4.66
N ARG A 119 10.27 1.52 3.54
CA ARG A 119 10.82 0.27 3.00
C ARG A 119 12.15 0.46 2.25
N SER A 120 12.57 1.70 1.99
CA SER A 120 13.79 1.99 1.25
C SER A 120 15.05 1.89 2.12
N GLY A 121 16.19 1.58 1.50
CA GLY A 121 17.49 1.49 2.14
C GLY A 121 17.92 0.04 2.42
N ALA A 122 19.07 -0.11 3.05
CA ALA A 122 19.57 -1.43 3.46
C ALA A 122 18.73 -1.96 4.63
N GLY A 123 18.43 -3.24 4.59
CA GLY A 123 17.76 -3.90 5.72
C GLY A 123 18.62 -3.79 6.99
N LEU A 124 17.96 -3.57 8.13
CA LEU A 124 18.66 -3.40 9.40
C LEU A 124 19.47 -4.65 9.79
N GLU A 125 19.05 -5.83 9.31
CA GLU A 125 19.77 -7.10 9.47
C GLU A 125 21.13 -7.10 8.78
N THR A 126 21.28 -6.34 7.70
CA THR A 126 22.54 -6.19 6.98
C THR A 126 23.47 -5.21 7.69
N LEU A 127 22.91 -4.15 8.28
CA LEU A 127 23.68 -3.11 8.96
C LEU A 127 24.09 -3.53 10.37
N ILE A 128 23.21 -4.25 11.08
CA ILE A 128 23.42 -4.78 12.44
C ILE A 128 23.05 -6.26 12.42
N PRO A 129 23.99 -7.16 12.06
CA PRO A 129 23.71 -8.59 11.89
C PRO A 129 23.32 -9.31 13.19
N ASP A 130 23.90 -8.92 14.33
CA ASP A 130 23.58 -9.54 15.62
C ASP A 130 22.16 -9.15 16.06
N PRO A 131 21.24 -10.11 16.24
CA PRO A 131 19.88 -9.83 16.67
C PRO A 131 19.77 -9.21 18.07
N ALA A 132 20.67 -9.59 19.01
CA ALA A 132 20.64 -9.07 20.37
C ALA A 132 21.12 -7.61 20.39
N GLU A 133 22.19 -7.30 19.67
CA GLU A 133 22.69 -5.94 19.50
C GLU A 133 21.62 -5.07 18.82
N ARG A 134 21.02 -5.55 17.73
CA ARG A 134 19.97 -4.85 16.99
C ARG A 134 18.79 -4.47 17.87
N GLU A 135 18.30 -5.41 18.71
CA GLU A 135 17.19 -5.15 19.61
C GLU A 135 17.57 -4.14 20.72
N ALA A 136 18.76 -4.26 21.29
CA ALA A 136 19.26 -3.33 22.31
C ALA A 136 19.40 -1.89 21.77
N VAL A 137 19.92 -1.74 20.55
CA VAL A 137 20.09 -0.42 19.91
C VAL A 137 18.73 0.17 19.52
N MET A 138 17.81 -0.64 19.03
CA MET A 138 16.43 -0.19 18.72
C MET A 138 15.73 0.31 19.99
N GLN A 139 15.87 -0.40 21.10
CA GLN A 139 15.30 0.01 22.37
C GLN A 139 15.91 1.32 22.87
N GLY A 140 17.23 1.44 22.86
CA GLY A 140 17.92 2.68 23.24
C GLY A 140 17.56 3.88 22.36
N PHE A 141 17.43 3.67 21.04
CA PHE A 141 16.96 4.70 20.11
C PHE A 141 15.53 5.13 20.46
N LEU A 142 14.63 4.17 20.72
CA LEU A 142 13.23 4.47 21.06
C LEU A 142 13.11 5.30 22.33
N GLU A 143 13.90 5.02 23.37
CA GLU A 143 13.94 5.78 24.61
C GLU A 143 14.38 7.24 24.37
N LEU A 144 15.47 7.43 23.62
CA LEU A 144 15.95 8.77 23.26
C LEU A 144 14.96 9.54 22.37
N TYR A 145 14.30 8.84 21.45
CA TYR A 145 13.28 9.43 20.58
C TYR A 145 12.06 9.89 21.38
N GLN A 146 11.61 9.09 22.35
CA GLN A 146 10.44 9.40 23.21
C GLN A 146 10.72 10.52 24.22
N ASP A 147 11.95 10.61 24.73
CA ASP A 147 12.36 11.72 25.61
C ASP A 147 12.20 13.09 24.93
N GLY A 148 12.44 13.16 23.62
CA GLY A 148 12.14 14.34 22.82
C GLY A 148 13.00 15.58 23.10
N THR A 149 14.01 15.46 23.97
CA THR A 149 14.89 16.58 24.36
C THR A 149 15.94 16.92 23.31
N ILE A 150 16.28 15.94 22.46
CA ILE A 150 17.28 16.07 21.39
C ILE A 150 16.58 16.26 20.06
N ASP A 151 17.05 17.17 19.23
CA ASP A 151 16.56 17.32 17.85
C ASP A 151 16.77 16.04 17.06
N PHE A 152 15.80 15.69 16.21
CA PHE A 152 15.78 14.40 15.51
C PHE A 152 17.05 14.14 14.68
N HIS A 153 17.55 15.15 13.95
CA HIS A 153 18.78 14.98 13.16
C HIS A 153 20.02 14.79 14.05
N ILE A 154 20.09 15.47 15.21
CA ILE A 154 21.18 15.28 16.17
C ILE A 154 21.11 13.88 16.78
N LEU A 155 19.90 13.39 17.10
CA LEU A 155 19.70 12.03 17.57
C LEU A 155 20.25 10.99 16.57
N LEU A 156 19.95 11.17 15.28
CA LEU A 156 20.46 10.27 14.23
C LEU A 156 22.01 10.28 14.17
N GLU A 157 22.60 11.47 14.16
CA GLU A 157 24.07 11.61 14.12
C GLU A 157 24.76 11.03 15.35
N GLU A 158 24.21 11.27 16.54
CA GLU A 158 24.79 10.77 17.79
C GLU A 158 24.69 9.23 17.88
N VAL A 159 23.58 8.63 17.46
CA VAL A 159 23.46 7.17 17.44
C VAL A 159 24.46 6.54 16.47
N ASP A 160 24.59 7.08 15.26
CA ASP A 160 25.58 6.57 14.29
C ASP A 160 27.00 6.70 14.82
N LYS A 161 27.35 7.82 15.49
CA LYS A 161 28.66 8.10 16.05
C LYS A 161 29.02 7.22 17.25
N VAL A 162 28.12 7.15 18.25
CA VAL A 162 28.36 6.44 19.52
C VAL A 162 28.55 4.95 19.27
N GLN A 163 27.83 4.40 18.31
CA GLN A 163 27.90 2.98 17.95
C GLN A 163 28.90 2.67 16.83
N GLU A 164 29.61 3.68 16.33
CA GLU A 164 30.53 3.55 15.19
C GLU A 164 29.87 2.94 13.94
N TYR A 165 28.57 3.21 13.74
CA TYR A 165 27.83 2.67 12.62
C TYR A 165 28.12 3.42 11.31
N VAL A 166 27.82 2.75 10.21
CA VAL A 166 27.81 3.42 8.90
C VAL A 166 26.77 4.54 8.93
N PRO A 167 27.11 5.78 8.48
CA PRO A 167 26.17 6.89 8.46
C PRO A 167 24.84 6.54 7.80
N GLY A 168 23.75 6.85 8.46
CA GLY A 168 22.39 6.53 8.03
C GLY A 168 21.82 5.26 8.66
N THR A 169 22.59 4.50 9.45
CA THR A 169 22.08 3.33 10.18
C THR A 169 21.00 3.72 11.18
N ALA A 170 21.15 4.84 11.90
CA ALA A 170 20.15 5.36 12.82
C ALA A 170 18.81 5.66 12.13
N MET A 171 18.84 6.15 10.89
CA MET A 171 17.63 6.33 10.09
C MET A 171 16.96 4.99 9.75
N GLN A 172 17.72 3.92 9.50
CA GLN A 172 17.14 2.59 9.28
C GLN A 172 16.58 1.99 10.58
N ILE A 173 17.17 2.29 11.74
CA ILE A 173 16.59 1.97 13.07
C ILE A 173 15.24 2.66 13.24
N PHE A 174 15.17 3.97 12.98
CA PHE A 174 13.92 4.71 13.02
C PHE A 174 12.84 4.11 12.12
N LYS A 175 13.17 3.85 10.84
CA LYS A 175 12.25 3.22 9.89
C LYS A 175 11.76 1.85 10.37
N ALA A 176 12.65 1.03 10.92
CA ALA A 176 12.29 -0.27 11.47
C ALA A 176 11.34 -0.17 12.66
N LEU A 177 11.53 0.82 13.55
CA LEU A 177 10.65 1.09 14.68
C LEU A 177 9.24 1.53 14.22
N VAL A 178 9.17 2.38 13.19
CA VAL A 178 7.89 2.75 12.57
C VAL A 178 7.21 1.52 11.94
N MET A 179 7.93 0.72 11.15
CA MET A 179 7.40 -0.49 10.52
C MET A 179 6.94 -1.55 11.52
N ARG A 180 7.55 -1.59 12.71
CA ARG A 180 7.11 -2.46 13.83
C ARG A 180 5.94 -1.87 14.64
N GLY A 181 5.49 -0.66 14.32
CA GLY A 181 4.44 0.05 15.05
C GLY A 181 4.86 0.55 16.43
N GLN A 182 6.17 0.58 16.73
CA GLN A 182 6.71 1.11 18.01
C GLN A 182 6.79 2.64 17.99
N ILE A 183 6.89 3.23 16.80
CA ILE A 183 6.73 4.68 16.56
C ILE A 183 5.53 4.86 15.64
N ALA A 184 4.52 5.60 16.10
CA ALA A 184 3.34 5.92 15.30
C ALA A 184 3.55 7.19 14.48
N LEU A 185 3.30 7.13 13.18
CA LEU A 185 3.32 8.29 12.27
C LEU A 185 2.01 8.35 11.48
N ASP A 186 1.56 9.56 11.18
CA ASP A 186 0.46 9.77 10.22
C ASP A 186 1.01 9.66 8.79
N LEU A 187 0.98 8.47 8.23
CA LEU A 187 1.45 8.22 6.86
C LEU A 187 0.50 8.76 5.78
N SER A 188 -0.71 9.22 6.13
CA SER A 188 -1.66 9.79 5.17
C SER A 188 -1.25 11.17 4.63
N ARG A 189 -0.26 11.80 5.26
CA ARG A 189 0.28 13.12 4.91
C ARG A 189 1.78 13.03 4.60
N PRO A 190 2.33 13.96 3.80
CA PRO A 190 3.76 14.02 3.57
C PRO A 190 4.54 14.12 4.88
N LEU A 191 5.51 13.22 5.09
CA LEU A 191 6.37 13.23 6.27
C LEU A 191 7.33 14.41 6.21
N ASN A 192 7.53 15.09 7.34
CA ASN A 192 8.66 15.98 7.52
C ASN A 192 9.91 15.15 7.85
N LEU A 193 10.73 14.87 6.85
CA LEU A 193 11.92 14.03 7.01
C LEU A 193 13.00 14.69 7.87
N SER A 194 12.94 16.00 8.11
CA SER A 194 13.86 16.71 8.98
C SER A 194 13.52 16.53 10.47
N ASP A 195 12.23 16.46 10.80
CA ASP A 195 11.75 16.11 12.14
C ASP A 195 10.35 15.49 12.08
N PRO A 196 10.26 14.16 11.97
CA PRO A 196 8.98 13.47 11.89
C PRO A 196 8.13 13.57 13.17
N ARG A 197 8.70 14.01 14.30
CA ARG A 197 7.97 14.26 15.55
C ARG A 197 7.04 15.48 15.46
N GLN A 198 7.28 16.39 14.53
CA GLN A 198 6.44 17.57 14.32
C GLN A 198 5.10 17.28 13.64
N LEU A 199 4.86 16.03 13.26
CA LEU A 199 3.57 15.60 12.74
C LEU A 199 2.62 15.32 13.91
N PRO A 200 1.32 15.61 13.75
CA PRO A 200 0.35 15.28 14.80
C PRO A 200 0.37 13.77 15.01
N TYR A 201 0.77 13.34 16.19
CA TYR A 201 0.68 11.95 16.60
C TYR A 201 -0.79 11.55 16.61
N LEU A 202 -1.11 10.45 15.94
CA LEU A 202 -2.35 9.76 16.20
C LEU A 202 -2.18 9.12 17.58
N SER A 203 -2.82 9.69 18.60
CA SER A 203 -3.00 8.98 19.85
C SER A 203 -3.80 7.71 19.56
N VAL A 204 -3.18 6.56 19.79
CA VAL A 204 -3.81 5.24 19.74
C VAL A 204 -4.84 5.12 20.85
#